data_32011f2d341027c465ab24520cd600e2
#
_entry.id   32011f2d341027c465ab24520cd600e2
#
_cell.length_a   1.000
_cell.length_b   1.000
_cell.length_c   1.000
_cell.angle_alpha   90.00
_cell.angle_beta   90.00
_cell.angle_gamma   90.00
#
_symmetry.space_group_name_H-M   'P 1'
#
loop_
_entity.id
_entity.type
_entity.pdbx_description
1 polymer ?
#
loop_
_entity_poly.entity_id
_entity_poly.type
_entity_poly.pdbx_seq_one_letter_code
_entity_poly.pdbx_strand_id
1 'polypeptide(L)'
;QIQQLKQAIADLEAQSHIMGDETIEAALIPLQNKLSELQSQAEQAAEISPVMPTRQRKLVTLLYMDVVGSTTMTRDLDPEDNLEIMEKALLRLAEPVQAHGGRVTRYTGDGFKALFGDPVAREDDPEQAIRAGLEMLDVTREVAQEIEKDWDIEDFQVRIGIDTGLAALGGQTEAEDTVKGRVA
;
A
#
# COMPACT_ATOMS: atom_id res chain seq x y z
N GLN A 1 19.06 29.56 5.23
CA GLN A 1 20.50 29.29 4.98
C GLN A 1 20.75 28.96 3.52
N ILE A 2 20.10 27.96 2.92
CA ILE A 2 20.27 27.58 1.51
C ILE A 2 20.02 28.74 0.55
N GLN A 3 18.97 29.53 0.75
CA GLN A 3 18.68 30.71 -0.05
C GLN A 3 19.73 31.82 0.07
N GLN A 4 20.25 32.02 1.27
CA GLN A 4 21.30 32.99 1.51
C GLN A 4 22.62 32.61 0.85
N LEU A 5 22.97 31.31 0.88
CA LEU A 5 24.14 30.78 0.18
C LEU A 5 24.01 30.91 -1.35
N LYS A 6 22.85 30.58 -1.92
CA LYS A 6 22.57 30.77 -3.35
C LYS A 6 22.71 32.22 -3.77
N GLN A 7 22.21 33.16 -2.95
CA GLN A 7 22.35 34.58 -3.22
C GLN A 7 23.82 35.03 -3.16
N ALA A 8 24.59 34.59 -2.16
CA ALA A 8 25.99 34.90 -2.03
C ALA A 8 26.85 34.35 -3.20
N ILE A 9 26.54 33.17 -3.69
CA ILE A 9 27.19 32.59 -4.88
C ILE A 9 26.89 33.45 -6.11
N ALA A 10 25.61 33.82 -6.33
CA ALA A 10 25.19 34.65 -7.45
C ALA A 10 25.82 36.05 -7.41
N ASP A 11 25.94 36.65 -6.22
CA ASP A 11 26.58 37.96 -6.04
C ASP A 11 28.11 37.91 -6.32
N LEU A 12 28.76 36.81 -5.94
CA LEU A 12 30.21 36.59 -6.26
C LEU A 12 30.43 36.34 -7.74
N GLU A 13 29.56 35.56 -8.39
CA GLU A 13 29.60 35.31 -9.84
C GLU A 13 29.41 36.61 -10.64
N ALA A 14 28.51 37.49 -10.17
CA ALA A 14 28.28 38.81 -10.78
C ALA A 14 29.51 39.76 -10.67
N GLN A 15 30.35 39.54 -9.67
CA GLN A 15 31.59 40.35 -9.45
C GLN A 15 32.83 39.77 -10.15
N SER A 16 32.70 38.67 -10.88
CA SER A 16 33.84 38.01 -11.57
C SER A 16 34.58 38.93 -12.54
N HIS A 17 33.87 39.84 -13.18
CA HIS A 17 34.45 40.80 -14.11
C HIS A 17 35.36 41.86 -13.46
N ILE A 18 35.34 41.99 -12.13
CA ILE A 18 36.07 43.06 -11.42
C ILE A 18 37.31 42.53 -10.66
N MET A 19 37.25 41.26 -10.16
CA MET A 19 38.25 40.73 -9.20
C MET A 19 39.22 39.66 -9.76
N GLY A 20 39.08 39.25 -11.01
CA GLY A 20 39.90 38.19 -11.62
C GLY A 20 39.38 36.78 -11.28
N ASP A 21 39.33 35.96 -12.31
CA ASP A 21 38.64 34.63 -12.27
C ASP A 21 39.21 33.67 -11.22
N GLU A 22 40.54 33.69 -11.01
CA GLU A 22 41.25 32.77 -10.10
C GLU A 22 40.90 33.01 -8.61
N THR A 23 40.65 34.28 -8.24
CA THR A 23 40.33 34.67 -6.85
C THR A 23 38.88 34.34 -6.50
N ILE A 24 37.98 34.45 -7.46
CA ILE A 24 36.55 34.15 -7.31
C ILE A 24 36.30 32.66 -7.30
N GLU A 25 37.00 31.92 -8.16
CA GLU A 25 36.90 30.45 -8.19
C GLU A 25 37.32 29.83 -6.84
N ALA A 26 38.39 30.35 -6.23
CA ALA A 26 38.80 29.94 -4.88
C ALA A 26 37.78 30.24 -3.78
N ALA A 27 36.98 31.29 -3.94
CA ALA A 27 35.92 31.66 -2.99
C ALA A 27 34.59 30.92 -3.26
N LEU A 28 34.31 30.52 -4.51
CA LEU A 28 33.08 29.81 -4.89
C LEU A 28 33.09 28.34 -4.45
N ILE A 29 34.26 27.66 -4.57
CA ILE A 29 34.40 26.24 -4.24
C ILE A 29 33.87 25.90 -2.82
N PRO A 30 34.27 26.60 -1.73
CA PRO A 30 33.77 26.28 -0.39
C PRO A 30 32.29 26.58 -0.21
N LEU A 31 31.74 27.59 -0.89
CA LEU A 31 30.33 27.94 -0.82
C LEU A 31 29.46 26.92 -1.58
N GLN A 32 29.90 26.45 -2.74
CA GLN A 32 29.24 25.42 -3.52
C GLN A 32 29.25 24.07 -2.78
N ASN A 33 30.39 23.71 -2.17
CA ASN A 33 30.50 22.51 -1.35
C ASN A 33 29.56 22.57 -0.15
N LYS A 34 29.46 23.73 0.52
CA LYS A 34 28.56 23.93 1.65
C LYS A 34 27.09 23.91 1.24
N LEU A 35 26.78 24.43 0.06
CA LEU A 35 25.44 24.36 -0.51
C LEU A 35 25.03 22.90 -0.82
N SER A 36 25.93 22.15 -1.45
CA SER A 36 25.71 20.71 -1.74
C SER A 36 25.55 19.89 -0.48
N GLU A 37 26.35 20.14 0.55
CA GLU A 37 26.25 19.47 1.85
C GLU A 37 24.89 19.77 2.52
N LEU A 38 24.45 21.03 2.54
CA LEU A 38 23.17 21.42 3.12
C LEU A 38 21.98 20.90 2.30
N GLN A 39 22.10 20.78 0.98
CA GLN A 39 21.09 20.19 0.13
C GLN A 39 20.97 18.69 0.38
N SER A 40 22.10 17.97 0.44
CA SER A 40 22.11 16.54 0.80
C SER A 40 21.55 16.27 2.21
N GLN A 41 21.90 17.14 3.17
CA GLN A 41 21.33 17.04 4.53
C GLN A 41 19.82 17.34 4.55
N ALA A 42 19.34 18.26 3.72
CA ALA A 42 17.93 18.58 3.60
C ALA A 42 17.15 17.47 2.89
N GLU A 43 17.73 16.83 1.89
CA GLU A 43 17.17 15.67 1.20
C GLU A 43 17.14 14.45 2.13
N GLN A 44 18.22 14.15 2.84
CA GLN A 44 18.26 13.09 3.86
C GLN A 44 17.30 13.38 5.02
N ALA A 45 17.17 14.63 5.46
CA ALA A 45 16.19 15.02 6.48
C ALA A 45 14.74 14.94 5.96
N ALA A 46 14.51 15.15 4.68
CA ALA A 46 13.21 14.95 4.04
C ALA A 46 12.87 13.46 3.88
N GLU A 47 13.87 12.61 3.63
CA GLU A 47 13.71 11.15 3.65
C GLU A 47 13.55 10.58 5.07
N ILE A 48 14.16 11.22 6.09
CA ILE A 48 14.10 10.80 7.51
C ILE A 48 12.96 11.50 8.26
N SER A 49 12.43 12.60 7.75
CA SER A 49 11.18 13.14 8.30
C SER A 49 10.06 12.14 7.96
N PRO A 50 9.54 11.39 8.93
CA PRO A 50 8.31 10.71 8.71
C PRO A 50 7.29 11.81 8.44
N VAL A 51 6.90 11.99 7.18
CA VAL A 51 5.60 12.59 6.88
C VAL A 51 4.65 11.67 7.61
N MET A 52 4.26 12.03 8.84
CA MET A 52 3.16 11.36 9.51
C MET A 52 2.02 11.38 8.52
N PRO A 53 1.59 10.25 7.95
CA PRO A 53 0.49 10.27 7.01
C PRO A 53 -0.67 10.89 7.78
N THR A 54 -1.11 12.03 7.33
CA THR A 54 -2.22 12.77 7.95
C THR A 54 -3.39 11.81 7.93
N ARG A 55 -3.86 11.38 9.09
CA ARG A 55 -5.03 10.51 9.19
C ARG A 55 -6.18 11.21 8.48
N GLN A 56 -6.49 10.74 7.29
CA GLN A 56 -7.61 11.26 6.52
C GLN A 56 -8.82 10.36 6.78
N ARG A 57 -9.94 10.99 7.09
CA ARG A 57 -11.22 10.28 7.09
C ARG A 57 -11.74 10.26 5.66
N LYS A 58 -11.89 9.07 5.10
CA LYS A 58 -12.45 8.86 3.76
C LYS A 58 -13.64 7.93 3.86
N LEU A 59 -14.64 8.15 3.01
CA LEU A 59 -15.67 7.17 2.75
C LEU A 59 -15.05 6.09 1.88
N VAL A 60 -15.07 4.86 2.35
CA VAL A 60 -14.49 3.71 1.64
C VAL A 60 -15.40 2.51 1.77
N THR A 61 -15.25 1.57 0.85
CA THR A 61 -15.89 0.25 0.95
C THR A 61 -14.83 -0.78 1.25
N LEU A 62 -15.07 -1.56 2.28
CA LEU A 62 -14.24 -2.67 2.73
C LEU A 62 -14.85 -3.97 2.26
N LEU A 63 -14.02 -4.86 1.74
CA LEU A 63 -14.36 -6.24 1.45
C LEU A 63 -13.45 -7.13 2.28
N TYR A 64 -14.05 -8.04 3.03
CA TYR A 64 -13.38 -9.10 3.77
C TYR A 64 -13.73 -10.42 3.11
N MET A 65 -12.74 -11.24 2.86
CA MET A 65 -12.91 -12.61 2.40
C MET A 65 -12.15 -13.54 3.34
N ASP A 66 -12.74 -14.70 3.63
CA ASP A 66 -12.21 -15.69 4.55
C ASP A 66 -12.64 -17.10 4.09
N VAL A 67 -11.75 -18.08 4.17
CA VAL A 67 -12.01 -19.48 3.81
C VAL A 67 -12.77 -20.16 4.94
N VAL A 68 -13.92 -20.75 4.63
CA VAL A 68 -14.77 -21.41 5.61
C VAL A 68 -14.12 -22.70 6.10
N GLY A 69 -13.95 -22.81 7.41
CA GLY A 69 -13.44 -24.05 8.01
C GLY A 69 -11.97 -24.37 7.68
N SER A 70 -11.17 -23.41 7.25
CA SER A 70 -9.75 -23.57 6.89
C SER A 70 -8.96 -24.38 7.90
N THR A 71 -9.11 -24.10 9.19
CA THR A 71 -8.44 -24.82 10.28
C THR A 71 -8.81 -26.31 10.36
N THR A 72 -10.03 -26.69 9.98
CA THR A 72 -10.47 -28.06 9.99
C THR A 72 -10.07 -28.78 8.71
N MET A 73 -10.21 -28.11 7.58
CA MET A 73 -9.93 -28.59 6.25
C MET A 73 -8.43 -28.96 6.09
N THR A 74 -7.55 -28.21 6.71
CA THR A 74 -6.10 -28.37 6.58
C THR A 74 -5.44 -29.13 7.75
N ARG A 75 -6.24 -29.69 8.69
CA ARG A 75 -5.73 -30.34 9.90
C ARG A 75 -4.78 -31.49 9.62
N ASP A 76 -5.10 -32.28 8.60
CA ASP A 76 -4.38 -33.52 8.26
C ASP A 76 -3.35 -33.32 7.14
N LEU A 77 -3.16 -32.08 6.67
CA LEU A 77 -2.16 -31.72 5.67
C LEU A 77 -0.83 -31.33 6.31
N ASP A 78 0.26 -31.55 5.57
CA ASP A 78 1.53 -30.96 5.93
C ASP A 78 1.46 -29.43 5.88
N PRO A 79 2.14 -28.71 6.78
CA PRO A 79 2.11 -27.25 6.82
C PRO A 79 2.53 -26.57 5.51
N GLU A 80 3.46 -27.18 4.77
CA GLU A 80 3.93 -26.69 3.47
C GLU A 80 2.84 -26.80 2.40
N ASP A 81 2.13 -27.94 2.36
CA ASP A 81 1.02 -28.18 1.43
C ASP A 81 -0.15 -27.22 1.71
N ASN A 82 -0.48 -27.04 2.98
CA ASN A 82 -1.50 -26.08 3.40
C ASN A 82 -1.17 -24.65 2.95
N LEU A 83 0.08 -24.24 3.13
CA LEU A 83 0.54 -22.92 2.71
C LEU A 83 0.43 -22.75 1.18
N GLU A 84 0.86 -23.77 0.41
CA GLU A 84 0.78 -23.75 -1.05
C GLU A 84 -0.66 -23.63 -1.55
N ILE A 85 -1.58 -24.42 -0.99
CA ILE A 85 -3.01 -24.41 -1.36
C ILE A 85 -3.60 -23.03 -1.07
N MET A 86 -3.39 -22.51 0.15
CA MET A 86 -3.95 -21.21 0.57
C MET A 86 -3.39 -20.06 -0.26
N GLU A 87 -2.08 -20.02 -0.48
CA GLU A 87 -1.45 -18.96 -1.26
C GLU A 87 -2.00 -18.93 -2.69
N LYS A 88 -2.06 -20.05 -3.38
CA LYS A 88 -2.62 -20.15 -4.73
C LYS A 88 -4.10 -19.73 -4.78
N ALA A 89 -4.89 -20.22 -3.84
CA ALA A 89 -6.30 -19.88 -3.76
C ALA A 89 -6.51 -18.39 -3.52
N LEU A 90 -5.82 -17.82 -2.54
CA LEU A 90 -5.95 -16.40 -2.18
C LEU A 90 -5.51 -15.46 -3.30
N LEU A 91 -4.44 -15.79 -4.05
CA LEU A 91 -3.99 -15.00 -5.19
C LEU A 91 -5.05 -14.95 -6.29
N ARG A 92 -5.66 -16.09 -6.65
CA ARG A 92 -6.74 -16.15 -7.65
C ARG A 92 -7.99 -15.41 -7.19
N LEU A 93 -8.37 -15.57 -5.92
CA LEU A 93 -9.53 -14.90 -5.32
C LEU A 93 -9.33 -13.39 -5.18
N ALA A 94 -8.10 -12.89 -5.22
CA ALA A 94 -7.80 -11.47 -5.20
C ALA A 94 -7.92 -10.79 -6.58
N GLU A 95 -7.89 -11.54 -7.68
CA GLU A 95 -7.97 -10.99 -9.04
C GLU A 95 -9.24 -10.17 -9.29
N PRO A 96 -10.47 -10.63 -8.91
CA PRO A 96 -11.68 -9.84 -9.08
C PRO A 96 -11.65 -8.51 -8.34
N VAL A 97 -11.00 -8.44 -7.17
CA VAL A 97 -10.85 -7.18 -6.44
C VAL A 97 -10.11 -6.15 -7.27
N GLN A 98 -9.00 -6.53 -7.90
CA GLN A 98 -8.20 -5.64 -8.72
C GLN A 98 -8.91 -5.28 -10.02
N ALA A 99 -9.60 -6.23 -10.65
CA ALA A 99 -10.39 -6.02 -11.87
C ALA A 99 -11.49 -4.97 -11.67
N HIS A 100 -12.07 -4.91 -10.47
CA HIS A 100 -13.11 -3.95 -10.09
C HIS A 100 -12.57 -2.68 -9.40
N GLY A 101 -11.25 -2.43 -9.46
CA GLY A 101 -10.63 -1.19 -8.97
C GLY A 101 -10.40 -1.16 -7.45
N GLY A 102 -10.57 -2.28 -6.76
CA GLY A 102 -10.19 -2.45 -5.37
C GLY A 102 -8.70 -2.78 -5.20
N ARG A 103 -8.23 -2.72 -3.97
CA ARG A 103 -6.85 -3.06 -3.60
C ARG A 103 -6.86 -3.96 -2.37
N VAL A 104 -6.22 -5.12 -2.46
CA VAL A 104 -5.96 -5.95 -1.27
C VAL A 104 -4.96 -5.22 -0.38
N THR A 105 -5.35 -5.00 0.87
CA THR A 105 -4.55 -4.27 1.85
C THR A 105 -3.80 -5.20 2.80
N ARG A 106 -4.35 -6.39 3.04
CA ARG A 106 -3.75 -7.36 3.96
C ARG A 106 -4.24 -8.77 3.68
N TYR A 107 -3.32 -9.74 3.70
CA TYR A 107 -3.59 -11.17 3.78
C TYR A 107 -3.54 -11.64 5.24
N THR A 108 -4.41 -12.56 5.64
CA THR A 108 -4.59 -13.06 7.03
C THR A 108 -4.48 -14.58 7.11
N GLY A 109 -3.55 -15.19 6.38
CA GLY A 109 -3.39 -16.65 6.36
C GLY A 109 -4.45 -17.35 5.49
N ASP A 110 -5.69 -17.35 5.89
CA ASP A 110 -6.82 -18.00 5.20
C ASP A 110 -7.82 -17.00 4.57
N GLY A 111 -7.45 -15.75 4.47
CA GLY A 111 -8.30 -14.72 3.89
C GLY A 111 -7.57 -13.44 3.56
N PHE A 112 -8.31 -12.42 3.18
CA PHE A 112 -7.77 -11.09 2.97
C PHE A 112 -8.80 -9.99 3.18
N LYS A 113 -8.27 -8.79 3.33
CA LYS A 113 -9.02 -7.54 3.38
C LYS A 113 -8.69 -6.70 2.17
N ALA A 114 -9.72 -6.18 1.52
CA ALA A 114 -9.59 -5.28 0.39
C ALA A 114 -10.31 -3.96 0.64
N LEU A 115 -9.88 -2.94 -0.07
CA LEU A 115 -10.34 -1.57 0.05
C LEU A 115 -10.69 -1.01 -1.32
N PHE A 116 -11.86 -0.38 -1.43
CA PHE A 116 -12.31 0.42 -2.57
C PHE A 116 -12.47 1.88 -2.12
N GLY A 117 -12.15 2.83 -3.00
CA GLY A 117 -12.24 4.26 -2.68
C GLY A 117 -10.93 4.89 -2.18
N ASP A 118 -9.79 4.23 -2.37
CA ASP A 118 -8.47 4.76 -2.06
C ASP A 118 -7.52 4.61 -3.28
N PRO A 119 -6.82 5.65 -3.72
CA PRO A 119 -6.70 7.00 -3.12
C PRO A 119 -7.88 7.94 -3.37
N VAL A 120 -8.76 7.64 -4.30
CA VAL A 120 -9.90 8.48 -4.68
C VAL A 120 -11.18 7.68 -4.53
N ALA A 121 -12.09 8.17 -3.67
CA ALA A 121 -13.42 7.60 -3.50
C ALA A 121 -14.31 7.92 -4.71
N ARG A 122 -15.06 6.92 -5.17
CA ARG A 122 -16.03 7.00 -6.26
C ARG A 122 -17.41 6.64 -5.74
N GLU A 123 -18.44 7.15 -6.39
CA GLU A 123 -19.83 6.86 -5.99
C GLU A 123 -20.19 5.38 -6.22
N ASP A 124 -19.54 4.72 -7.18
CA ASP A 124 -19.78 3.33 -7.56
C ASP A 124 -18.88 2.32 -6.79
N ASP A 125 -17.98 2.77 -5.92
CA ASP A 125 -17.11 1.86 -5.14
C ASP A 125 -17.89 0.74 -4.41
N PRO A 126 -19.06 0.98 -3.78
CA PRO A 126 -19.84 -0.09 -3.16
C PRO A 126 -20.36 -1.10 -4.18
N GLU A 127 -20.77 -0.65 -5.36
CA GLU A 127 -21.23 -1.51 -6.44
C GLU A 127 -20.08 -2.35 -6.99
N GLN A 128 -18.91 -1.75 -7.19
CA GLN A 128 -17.72 -2.46 -7.65
C GLN A 128 -17.26 -3.52 -6.65
N ALA A 129 -17.33 -3.24 -5.36
CA ALA A 129 -17.04 -4.22 -4.32
C ALA A 129 -18.01 -5.42 -4.35
N ILE A 130 -19.30 -5.17 -4.58
CA ILE A 130 -20.30 -6.24 -4.73
C ILE A 130 -20.02 -7.07 -5.98
N ARG A 131 -19.71 -6.44 -7.11
CA ARG A 131 -19.37 -7.12 -8.37
C ARG A 131 -18.13 -8.00 -8.19
N ALA A 132 -17.08 -7.47 -7.55
CA ALA A 132 -15.90 -8.24 -7.19
C ALA A 132 -16.24 -9.45 -6.31
N GLY A 133 -17.08 -9.27 -5.30
CA GLY A 133 -17.53 -10.36 -4.44
C GLY A 133 -18.32 -11.44 -5.18
N LEU A 134 -19.20 -11.08 -6.11
CA LEU A 134 -19.93 -12.04 -6.93
C LEU A 134 -19.03 -12.82 -7.88
N GLU A 135 -18.11 -12.14 -8.56
CA GLU A 135 -17.13 -12.79 -9.44
C GLU A 135 -16.19 -13.69 -8.63
N MET A 136 -15.81 -13.29 -7.42
CA MET A 136 -15.02 -14.10 -6.51
C MET A 136 -15.73 -15.42 -6.14
N LEU A 137 -17.06 -15.43 -6.00
CA LEU A 137 -17.83 -16.66 -5.77
C LEU A 137 -17.79 -17.59 -6.99
N ASP A 138 -17.72 -17.06 -8.21
CA ASP A 138 -17.56 -17.87 -9.41
C ASP A 138 -16.14 -18.47 -9.47
N VAL A 139 -15.11 -17.66 -9.20
CA VAL A 139 -13.72 -18.12 -9.08
C VAL A 139 -13.56 -19.16 -7.98
N THR A 140 -14.29 -19.03 -6.85
CA THR A 140 -14.27 -20.02 -5.76
C THR A 140 -14.68 -21.40 -6.25
N ARG A 141 -15.66 -21.52 -7.14
CA ARG A 141 -16.10 -22.81 -7.68
C ARG A 141 -15.02 -23.48 -8.53
N GLU A 142 -14.27 -22.68 -9.30
CA GLU A 142 -13.15 -23.19 -10.10
C GLU A 142 -11.99 -23.65 -9.19
N VAL A 143 -11.64 -22.83 -8.21
CA VAL A 143 -10.59 -23.13 -7.22
C VAL A 143 -10.96 -24.39 -6.41
N ALA A 144 -12.21 -24.52 -6.01
CA ALA A 144 -12.69 -25.70 -5.28
C ALA A 144 -12.51 -27.00 -6.07
N GLN A 145 -12.84 -26.99 -7.38
CA GLN A 145 -12.67 -28.15 -8.25
C GLN A 145 -11.18 -28.54 -8.43
N GLU A 146 -10.29 -27.56 -8.52
CA GLU A 146 -8.86 -27.80 -8.61
C GLU A 146 -8.30 -28.38 -7.29
N ILE A 147 -8.71 -27.82 -6.15
CA ILE A 147 -8.30 -28.30 -4.83
C ILE A 147 -8.81 -29.71 -4.56
N GLU A 148 -10.08 -30.00 -4.89
CA GLU A 148 -10.64 -31.34 -4.77
C GLU A 148 -9.88 -32.36 -5.61
N LYS A 149 -9.58 -32.03 -6.86
CA LYS A 149 -8.87 -32.90 -7.79
C LYS A 149 -7.42 -33.17 -7.38
N ASP A 150 -6.71 -32.14 -6.93
CA ASP A 150 -5.26 -32.21 -6.71
C ASP A 150 -4.90 -32.66 -5.29
N TRP A 151 -5.80 -32.41 -4.31
CA TRP A 151 -5.56 -32.60 -2.88
C TRP A 151 -6.61 -33.46 -2.17
N ASP A 152 -7.66 -33.93 -2.86
CA ASP A 152 -8.77 -34.71 -2.28
C ASP A 152 -9.47 -33.97 -1.12
N ILE A 153 -9.53 -32.63 -1.22
CA ILE A 153 -10.19 -31.75 -0.24
C ILE A 153 -11.52 -31.32 -0.82
N GLU A 154 -12.59 -31.79 -0.22
CA GLU A 154 -13.96 -31.43 -0.55
C GLU A 154 -14.38 -30.13 0.17
N ASP A 155 -15.44 -29.48 -0.32
CA ASP A 155 -16.13 -28.36 0.34
C ASP A 155 -15.28 -27.07 0.56
N PHE A 156 -14.33 -26.76 -0.34
CA PHE A 156 -13.68 -25.47 -0.30
C PHE A 156 -14.68 -24.34 -0.57
N GLN A 157 -14.88 -23.48 0.42
CA GLN A 157 -15.86 -22.38 0.39
C GLN A 157 -15.26 -21.11 0.98
N VAL A 158 -15.81 -19.95 0.59
CA VAL A 158 -15.41 -18.65 1.14
C VAL A 158 -16.60 -17.90 1.71
N ARG A 159 -16.34 -17.04 2.68
CA ARG A 159 -17.29 -16.02 3.16
C ARG A 159 -16.80 -14.66 2.72
N ILE A 160 -17.72 -13.82 2.27
CA ILE A 160 -17.43 -12.46 1.84
C ILE A 160 -18.32 -11.52 2.64
N GLY A 161 -17.70 -10.52 3.27
CA GLY A 161 -18.40 -9.43 3.95
C GLY A 161 -18.02 -8.11 3.30
N ILE A 162 -19.01 -7.26 3.03
CA ILE A 162 -18.81 -5.93 2.43
C ILE A 162 -19.47 -4.89 3.31
N ASP A 163 -18.75 -3.82 3.62
CA ASP A 163 -19.25 -2.69 4.40
C ASP A 163 -18.73 -1.37 3.87
N THR A 164 -19.58 -0.35 3.85
CA THR A 164 -19.23 0.99 3.40
C THR A 164 -19.35 1.98 4.56
N GLY A 165 -18.26 2.70 4.83
CA GLY A 165 -18.24 3.62 5.94
C GLY A 165 -17.06 4.58 5.94
N LEU A 166 -17.07 5.50 6.91
CA LEU A 166 -15.95 6.40 7.13
C LEU A 166 -14.81 5.66 7.81
N ALA A 167 -13.68 5.57 7.13
CA ALA A 167 -12.46 4.99 7.67
C ALA A 167 -11.38 6.06 7.87
N ALA A 168 -10.56 5.90 8.90
CA ALA A 168 -9.34 6.66 9.07
C ALA A 168 -8.21 5.88 8.37
N LEU A 169 -7.72 6.43 7.26
CA LEU A 169 -6.61 5.87 6.51
C LEU A 169 -5.33 6.62 6.86
N GLY A 170 -4.24 5.87 7.00
CA GLY A 170 -2.90 6.39 7.31
C GLY A 170 -2.49 6.18 8.76
N GLY A 171 -1.28 5.67 8.95
CA GLY A 171 -0.60 5.43 10.21
C GLY A 171 0.66 4.61 9.98
N GLN A 172 1.77 4.99 10.62
CA GLN A 172 3.06 4.30 10.52
C GLN A 172 3.15 3.12 11.50
N THR A 173 2.31 2.13 11.34
CA THR A 173 2.62 0.84 11.95
C THR A 173 2.18 -0.23 10.97
N GLU A 174 3.10 -1.04 10.52
CA GLU A 174 2.85 -2.27 9.77
C GLU A 174 1.89 -3.23 10.49
N ALA A 175 1.44 -2.88 11.67
CA ALA A 175 0.65 -3.72 12.54
C ALA A 175 -0.86 -3.44 12.55
N GLU A 176 -1.34 -2.27 12.13
CA GLU A 176 -2.77 -1.98 12.25
C GLU A 176 -3.26 -0.97 11.21
N ASP A 177 -3.62 -1.43 10.03
CA ASP A 177 -4.71 -0.82 9.29
C ASP A 177 -6.02 -1.10 10.04
N THR A 178 -6.12 -0.52 11.22
CA THR A 178 -7.31 -0.68 12.04
C THR A 178 -8.35 0.30 11.53
N VAL A 179 -9.18 -0.18 10.63
CA VAL A 179 -10.47 0.45 10.40
C VAL A 179 -11.30 0.21 11.66
N LYS A 180 -11.32 1.18 12.54
CA LYS A 180 -12.31 1.22 13.63
C LYS A 180 -13.61 1.76 13.05
N GLY A 181 -14.31 0.94 12.29
CA GLY A 181 -15.73 1.10 12.04
C GLY A 181 -16.47 0.68 13.31
N ARG A 182 -17.24 1.59 13.89
CA ARG A 182 -18.21 1.25 14.94
C ARG A 182 -19.35 0.56 14.21
N VAL A 183 -19.45 -0.76 14.34
CA VAL A 183 -20.66 -1.49 13.97
C VAL A 183 -21.71 -1.07 14.97
N ALA A 184 -22.80 -0.47 14.50
CA ALA A 184 -23.98 -0.17 15.27
C ALA A 184 -24.82 -1.43 15.42
#